data_42a86cac26c58a6e306e4ea02d7247c2
#
_entry.id   42a86cac26c58a6e306e4ea02d7247c2
#
_cell.length_a   1.000
_cell.length_b   1.000
_cell.length_c   1.000
_cell.angle_alpha   90.00
_cell.angle_beta   90.00
_cell.angle_gamma   90.00
#
_symmetry.space_group_name_H-M   'P 1'
#
loop_
_entity.id
_entity.type
_entity.pdbx_description
1 polymer ?
#
loop_
_entity_poly.entity_id
_entity_poly.type
_entity_poly.pdbx_seq_one_letter_code
_entity_poly.pdbx_strand_id
1 'polypeptide(L)'
;MHRQKGQQEMAKTRVAVLFGGATKDHKLSLQSAFSVLNGLSPDKYDITPIGITKKGRWLYFPGDYEEIRNGTWENNSDCCSAIISPDPIHSGIITIMSDGDTAIKRIDVVLSALHGKYGEGGRIQSLLKLSRLPYTDCNPDTANHCMDKIMTHSLLSDAGIAVPKYTVLSRSELSRIDESIALIERNFTYPVYVSASSCSSTIGANVAHNAEELKTAAKIAFSHHHTAIVEEFLSGRTLFCIVSGGSFTAEVSEIGETVKTTCDSDYACYTADFNPHADLTYDEEKRIKETAKRAFRALNFKGYAKMCICLTEGRVLLRRISAIPGFSPESAMPLLMAQSGYTYSEMLDKFITQAIES
;
A
#
# COMPACT_ATOMS: atom_id res chain seq x y z
N MET A 1 16.81 -43.22 -35.41
CA MET A 1 15.67 -42.32 -35.28
C MET A 1 15.68 -41.71 -33.86
N HIS A 2 16.39 -40.62 -33.68
CA HIS A 2 16.34 -39.85 -32.44
C HIS A 2 15.20 -38.84 -32.52
N ARG A 3 14.14 -39.03 -31.74
CA ARG A 3 13.12 -38.03 -31.49
C ARG A 3 13.73 -36.97 -30.56
N GLN A 4 14.09 -35.81 -31.11
CA GLN A 4 14.27 -34.61 -30.33
C GLN A 4 12.93 -34.28 -29.66
N LYS A 5 12.88 -34.40 -28.34
CA LYS A 5 11.81 -33.78 -27.53
C LYS A 5 12.03 -32.27 -27.65
N GLY A 6 11.25 -31.60 -28.47
CA GLY A 6 11.15 -30.16 -28.43
C GLY A 6 10.71 -29.76 -27.03
N GLN A 7 11.56 -29.01 -26.33
CA GLN A 7 11.14 -28.22 -25.20
C GLN A 7 10.12 -27.23 -25.72
N GLN A 8 8.86 -27.40 -25.37
CA GLN A 8 7.83 -26.41 -25.59
C GLN A 8 8.23 -25.21 -24.73
N GLU A 9 8.76 -24.16 -25.34
CA GLU A 9 8.99 -22.87 -24.70
C GLU A 9 7.65 -22.40 -24.13
N MET A 10 7.51 -22.43 -22.81
CA MET A 10 6.28 -21.93 -22.17
C MET A 10 6.18 -20.43 -22.49
N ALA A 11 5.03 -20.01 -22.99
CA ALA A 11 4.79 -18.61 -23.29
C ALA A 11 4.96 -17.78 -21.99
N LYS A 12 5.76 -16.70 -22.07
CA LYS A 12 5.98 -15.80 -20.94
C LYS A 12 4.66 -15.13 -20.53
N THR A 13 4.48 -14.95 -19.22
CA THR A 13 3.37 -14.14 -18.69
C THR A 13 3.62 -12.67 -18.99
N ARG A 14 2.64 -11.98 -19.59
CA ARG A 14 2.73 -10.55 -19.95
C ARG A 14 2.32 -9.70 -18.76
N VAL A 15 3.28 -9.00 -18.16
CA VAL A 15 3.11 -8.21 -16.95
C VAL A 15 3.21 -6.72 -17.28
N ALA A 16 2.16 -5.95 -17.01
CA ALA A 16 2.30 -4.50 -16.98
C ALA A 16 2.71 -4.03 -15.59
N VAL A 17 3.76 -3.20 -15.51
CA VAL A 17 4.20 -2.58 -14.26
C VAL A 17 3.83 -1.10 -14.28
N LEU A 18 2.90 -0.70 -13.39
CA LEU A 18 2.45 0.69 -13.28
C LEU A 18 3.29 1.45 -12.26
N PHE A 19 3.77 2.64 -12.61
CA PHE A 19 4.61 3.46 -11.72
C PHE A 19 4.42 4.97 -11.91
N GLY A 20 4.98 5.76 -10.98
CA GLY A 20 4.94 7.22 -11.02
C GLY A 20 3.71 7.79 -10.30
N GLY A 21 2.92 8.59 -11.00
CA GLY A 21 1.69 9.20 -10.46
C GLY A 21 1.82 10.70 -10.15
N ALA A 22 0.71 11.43 -10.28
CA ALA A 22 0.62 12.86 -9.98
C ALA A 22 0.43 13.09 -8.46
N THR A 23 1.34 12.58 -7.64
CA THR A 23 1.31 12.64 -6.17
C THR A 23 2.67 13.05 -5.61
N LYS A 24 2.70 13.36 -4.31
CA LYS A 24 3.94 13.60 -3.57
C LYS A 24 4.83 12.35 -3.50
N ASP A 25 4.20 11.18 -3.58
CA ASP A 25 4.87 9.87 -3.48
C ASP A 25 5.46 9.37 -4.81
N HIS A 26 5.47 10.24 -5.85
CA HIS A 26 6.00 9.93 -7.18
C HIS A 26 7.42 9.32 -7.12
N LYS A 27 8.33 9.94 -6.36
CA LYS A 27 9.71 9.45 -6.23
C LYS A 27 9.78 8.06 -5.59
N LEU A 28 8.96 7.80 -4.57
CA LEU A 28 8.87 6.49 -3.93
C LEU A 28 8.37 5.43 -4.92
N SER A 29 7.41 5.80 -5.77
CA SER A 29 6.91 4.92 -6.83
C SER A 29 7.98 4.58 -7.86
N LEU A 30 8.84 5.54 -8.25
CA LEU A 30 9.96 5.26 -9.17
C LEU A 30 10.96 4.27 -8.55
N GLN A 31 11.28 4.42 -7.27
CA GLN A 31 12.16 3.50 -6.54
C GLN A 31 11.57 2.09 -6.46
N SER A 32 10.29 1.99 -6.12
CA SER A 32 9.57 0.71 -6.09
C SER A 32 9.54 0.05 -7.46
N ALA A 33 9.26 0.81 -8.52
CA ALA A 33 9.21 0.30 -9.88
C ALA A 33 10.56 -0.20 -10.37
N PHE A 34 11.63 0.54 -10.11
CA PHE A 34 12.99 0.13 -10.44
C PHE A 34 13.31 -1.24 -9.82
N SER A 35 12.97 -1.43 -8.54
CA SER A 35 13.21 -2.70 -7.85
C SER A 35 12.35 -3.83 -8.41
N VAL A 36 11.07 -3.58 -8.69
CA VAL A 36 10.14 -4.55 -9.28
C VAL A 36 10.62 -4.98 -10.66
N LEU A 37 10.93 -4.04 -11.55
CA LEU A 37 11.34 -4.31 -12.91
C LEU A 37 12.62 -5.13 -13.00
N ASN A 38 13.58 -4.88 -12.10
CA ASN A 38 14.82 -5.67 -12.00
C ASN A 38 14.63 -7.00 -11.27
N GLY A 39 13.60 -7.13 -10.45
CA GLY A 39 13.30 -8.35 -9.70
C GLY A 39 12.50 -9.39 -10.49
N LEU A 40 11.80 -8.95 -11.55
CA LEU A 40 11.05 -9.85 -12.43
C LEU A 40 12.00 -10.60 -13.37
N SER A 41 11.90 -11.93 -13.40
CA SER A 41 12.73 -12.76 -14.28
C SER A 41 12.33 -12.58 -15.75
N PRO A 42 13.25 -12.15 -16.64
CA PRO A 42 12.96 -12.02 -18.06
C PRO A 42 12.69 -13.37 -18.75
N ASP A 43 13.05 -14.49 -18.13
CA ASP A 43 12.72 -15.82 -18.65
C ASP A 43 11.26 -16.19 -18.43
N LYS A 44 10.62 -15.65 -17.39
CA LYS A 44 9.23 -15.92 -17.03
C LYS A 44 8.26 -14.86 -17.55
N TYR A 45 8.70 -13.62 -17.65
CA TYR A 45 7.84 -12.46 -17.87
C TYR A 45 8.21 -11.66 -19.13
N ASP A 46 7.17 -11.24 -19.85
CA ASP A 46 7.23 -10.18 -20.86
C ASP A 46 6.72 -8.90 -20.20
N ILE A 47 7.64 -7.95 -19.96
CA ILE A 47 7.38 -6.80 -19.08
C ILE A 47 7.02 -5.58 -19.91
N THR A 48 5.91 -4.93 -19.58
CA THR A 48 5.44 -3.68 -20.17
C THR A 48 5.43 -2.58 -19.11
N PRO A 49 6.47 -1.74 -19.01
CA PRO A 49 6.49 -0.62 -18.06
C PRO A 49 5.56 0.50 -18.50
N ILE A 50 4.67 0.95 -17.61
CA ILE A 50 3.75 2.07 -17.84
C ILE A 50 3.95 3.11 -16.76
N GLY A 51 4.50 4.25 -17.17
CA GLY A 51 4.76 5.37 -16.26
C GLY A 51 3.66 6.41 -16.30
N ILE A 52 3.31 6.94 -15.13
CA ILE A 52 2.41 8.08 -14.98
C ILE A 52 3.24 9.28 -14.55
N THR A 53 3.31 10.31 -15.38
CA THR A 53 4.08 11.51 -15.08
C THR A 53 3.49 12.30 -13.91
N LYS A 54 4.23 13.27 -13.37
CA LYS A 54 3.72 14.22 -12.36
C LYS A 54 2.55 15.08 -12.87
N LYS A 55 2.41 15.20 -14.20
CA LYS A 55 1.29 15.89 -14.85
C LYS A 55 0.10 14.97 -15.14
N GLY A 56 0.19 13.68 -14.77
CA GLY A 56 -0.86 12.69 -14.96
C GLY A 56 -0.93 12.08 -16.37
N ARG A 57 0.08 12.30 -17.23
CA ARG A 57 0.16 11.62 -18.53
C ARG A 57 0.61 10.17 -18.35
N TRP A 58 -0.01 9.27 -19.07
CA TRP A 58 0.35 7.85 -19.10
C TRP A 58 1.20 7.56 -20.31
N LEU A 59 2.36 6.95 -20.09
CA LEU A 59 3.34 6.65 -21.12
C LEU A 59 3.78 5.18 -21.00
N TYR A 60 3.86 4.48 -22.13
CA TYR A 60 4.65 3.27 -22.26
C TYR A 60 6.13 3.68 -22.32
N PHE A 61 6.95 3.03 -21.53
CA PHE A 61 8.38 3.29 -21.42
C PHE A 61 9.18 2.05 -21.84
N PRO A 62 9.85 2.05 -23.00
CA PRO A 62 10.66 0.92 -23.49
C PRO A 62 12.14 1.03 -23.14
N GLY A 63 12.56 2.08 -22.42
CA GLY A 63 13.96 2.40 -22.16
C GLY A 63 14.61 1.63 -21.02
N ASP A 64 15.82 2.06 -20.65
CA ASP A 64 16.58 1.49 -19.54
C ASP A 64 15.94 1.85 -18.19
N TYR A 65 15.80 0.87 -17.31
CA TYR A 65 15.19 1.06 -15.99
C TYR A 65 15.95 2.03 -15.09
N GLU A 66 17.24 2.27 -15.33
CA GLU A 66 18.01 3.32 -14.64
C GLU A 66 17.44 4.72 -14.89
N GLU A 67 16.81 4.96 -16.03
CA GLU A 67 16.12 6.24 -16.29
C GLU A 67 14.92 6.43 -15.36
N ILE A 68 14.22 5.34 -14.99
CA ILE A 68 13.14 5.40 -14.00
C ILE A 68 13.72 5.78 -12.64
N ARG A 69 14.80 5.11 -12.21
CA ARG A 69 15.48 5.39 -10.93
C ARG A 69 15.92 6.84 -10.82
N ASN A 70 16.48 7.36 -11.92
CA ASN A 70 16.99 8.73 -11.98
C ASN A 70 15.90 9.78 -12.22
N GLY A 71 14.67 9.37 -12.55
CA GLY A 71 13.53 10.26 -12.80
C GLY A 71 13.59 10.97 -14.16
N THR A 72 14.37 10.43 -15.12
CA THR A 72 14.54 10.98 -16.49
C THR A 72 13.70 10.27 -17.54
N TRP A 73 13.07 9.17 -17.20
CA TRP A 73 12.34 8.26 -18.08
C TRP A 73 11.28 8.94 -18.97
N GLU A 74 10.60 9.99 -18.46
CA GLU A 74 9.55 10.71 -19.21
C GLU A 74 10.08 11.53 -20.37
N ASN A 75 11.40 11.75 -20.44
CA ASN A 75 12.11 12.47 -21.51
C ASN A 75 12.66 11.54 -22.60
N ASN A 76 12.52 10.23 -22.45
CA ASN A 76 12.98 9.26 -23.43
C ASN A 76 12.14 9.39 -24.71
N SER A 77 12.81 9.50 -25.87
CA SER A 77 12.17 9.72 -27.18
C SER A 77 11.27 8.58 -27.62
N ASP A 78 11.52 7.37 -27.13
CA ASP A 78 10.79 6.16 -27.49
C ASP A 78 9.51 5.97 -26.64
N CYS A 79 9.28 6.86 -25.68
CA CYS A 79 8.03 6.89 -24.93
C CYS A 79 6.86 7.25 -25.85
N CYS A 80 5.79 6.49 -25.77
CA CYS A 80 4.53 6.81 -26.44
C CYS A 80 3.35 6.82 -25.47
N SER A 81 2.25 7.47 -25.85
CA SER A 81 1.06 7.51 -25.01
C SER A 81 0.48 6.12 -24.77
N ALA A 82 0.04 5.85 -23.56
CA ALA A 82 -0.52 4.56 -23.17
C ALA A 82 -1.89 4.73 -22.51
N ILE A 83 -2.82 3.84 -22.81
CA ILE A 83 -4.18 3.85 -22.27
C ILE A 83 -4.53 2.43 -21.85
N ILE A 84 -4.89 2.23 -20.58
CA ILE A 84 -5.58 1.00 -20.18
C ILE A 84 -7.01 1.12 -20.71
N SER A 85 -7.36 0.24 -21.64
CA SER A 85 -8.71 0.24 -22.19
C SER A 85 -9.70 -0.31 -21.17
N PRO A 86 -10.80 0.40 -20.91
CA PRO A 86 -11.89 -0.15 -20.10
C PRO A 86 -12.69 -1.24 -20.84
N ASP A 87 -12.53 -1.35 -22.16
CA ASP A 87 -13.18 -2.39 -22.95
C ASP A 87 -12.38 -3.70 -22.84
N PRO A 88 -12.98 -4.76 -22.26
CA PRO A 88 -12.30 -6.03 -22.04
C PRO A 88 -11.83 -6.75 -23.31
N ILE A 89 -12.38 -6.41 -24.48
CA ILE A 89 -11.98 -7.03 -25.76
C ILE A 89 -10.51 -6.77 -26.09
N HIS A 90 -9.98 -5.63 -25.62
CA HIS A 90 -8.58 -5.26 -25.83
C HIS A 90 -7.65 -6.10 -24.97
N SER A 91 -8.09 -6.55 -23.80
CA SER A 91 -7.31 -7.35 -22.82
C SER A 91 -5.88 -6.81 -22.67
N GLY A 92 -5.73 -5.48 -22.49
CA GLY A 92 -4.41 -4.87 -22.45
C GLY A 92 -4.37 -3.36 -22.55
N ILE A 93 -3.23 -2.88 -23.03
CA ILE A 93 -2.87 -1.47 -23.10
C ILE A 93 -2.80 -1.05 -24.56
N ILE A 94 -3.49 0.03 -24.90
CA ILE A 94 -3.41 0.68 -26.21
C ILE A 94 -2.24 1.67 -26.13
N THR A 95 -1.25 1.52 -27.01
CA THR A 95 -0.18 2.49 -27.21
C THR A 95 -0.46 3.33 -28.45
N ILE A 96 -0.17 4.63 -28.37
CA ILE A 96 -0.38 5.59 -29.47
C ILE A 96 0.97 6.23 -29.77
N MET A 97 1.50 5.96 -30.93
CA MET A 97 2.78 6.48 -31.41
C MET A 97 2.68 7.95 -31.83
N SER A 98 3.81 8.61 -32.03
CA SER A 98 3.88 10.03 -32.40
C SER A 98 3.30 10.34 -33.79
N ASP A 99 3.30 9.38 -34.67
CA ASP A 99 2.69 9.43 -36.03
C ASP A 99 1.18 9.17 -36.03
N GLY A 100 0.60 8.79 -34.87
CA GLY A 100 -0.79 8.47 -34.69
C GLY A 100 -1.12 6.97 -34.82
N ASP A 101 -0.15 6.14 -35.16
CA ASP A 101 -0.34 4.69 -35.19
C ASP A 101 -0.64 4.15 -33.81
N THR A 102 -1.51 3.14 -33.77
CA THR A 102 -1.94 2.49 -32.53
C THR A 102 -1.62 1.01 -32.52
N ALA A 103 -1.21 0.50 -31.36
CA ALA A 103 -1.02 -0.92 -31.14
C ALA A 103 -1.63 -1.37 -29.81
N ILE A 104 -2.05 -2.63 -29.74
CA ILE A 104 -2.54 -3.23 -28.50
C ILE A 104 -1.46 -4.16 -27.96
N LYS A 105 -0.97 -3.83 -26.77
CA LYS A 105 -0.12 -4.73 -25.97
C LYS A 105 -1.03 -5.53 -25.04
N ARG A 106 -1.18 -6.82 -25.33
CA ARG A 106 -1.95 -7.73 -24.47
C ARG A 106 -1.24 -7.92 -23.14
N ILE A 107 -2.02 -7.93 -22.06
CA ILE A 107 -1.53 -8.05 -20.67
C ILE A 107 -2.28 -9.17 -19.98
N ASP A 108 -1.56 -10.02 -19.27
CA ASP A 108 -2.13 -11.10 -18.48
C ASP A 108 -2.37 -10.67 -17.02
N VAL A 109 -1.50 -9.77 -16.50
CA VAL A 109 -1.61 -9.25 -15.13
C VAL A 109 -0.96 -7.86 -15.02
N VAL A 110 -1.49 -7.05 -14.13
CA VAL A 110 -0.94 -5.73 -13.79
C VAL A 110 -0.36 -5.76 -12.37
N LEU A 111 0.91 -5.36 -12.23
CA LEU A 111 1.56 -5.11 -10.97
C LEU A 111 1.66 -3.60 -10.75
N SER A 112 1.10 -3.09 -9.67
CA SER A 112 1.12 -1.67 -9.34
C SER A 112 2.24 -1.36 -8.35
N ALA A 113 3.20 -0.54 -8.77
CA ALA A 113 4.20 0.07 -7.90
C ALA A 113 3.86 1.55 -7.60
N LEU A 114 2.57 1.91 -7.71
CA LEU A 114 2.06 3.25 -7.43
C LEU A 114 1.88 3.44 -5.92
N HIS A 115 2.11 4.66 -5.45
CA HIS A 115 1.92 5.04 -4.05
C HIS A 115 1.02 6.25 -3.89
N GLY A 116 0.54 6.46 -2.66
CA GLY A 116 -0.35 7.56 -2.30
C GLY A 116 -1.73 7.43 -2.93
N LYS A 117 -2.45 8.54 -3.02
CA LYS A 117 -3.86 8.55 -3.49
C LYS A 117 -4.07 7.95 -4.88
N TYR A 118 -3.05 7.89 -5.72
CA TYR A 118 -3.14 7.28 -7.05
C TYR A 118 -3.19 5.76 -6.96
N GLY A 119 -2.30 5.15 -6.19
CA GLY A 119 -2.22 3.70 -6.04
C GLY A 119 -3.19 3.15 -4.98
N GLU A 120 -3.29 3.83 -3.83
CA GLU A 120 -3.97 3.33 -2.64
C GLU A 120 -5.47 3.69 -2.55
N GLY A 121 -5.96 4.61 -3.41
CA GLY A 121 -7.32 5.16 -3.32
C GLY A 121 -8.39 4.42 -4.15
N GLY A 122 -8.14 3.21 -4.60
CA GLY A 122 -9.12 2.38 -5.32
C GLY A 122 -9.37 2.76 -6.79
N ARG A 123 -8.85 3.90 -7.26
CA ARG A 123 -9.13 4.43 -8.61
C ARG A 123 -8.52 3.58 -9.73
N ILE A 124 -7.25 3.22 -9.57
CA ILE A 124 -6.53 2.36 -10.52
C ILE A 124 -7.14 0.96 -10.49
N GLN A 125 -7.40 0.43 -9.30
CA GLN A 125 -8.03 -0.87 -9.11
C GLN A 125 -9.43 -0.91 -9.77
N SER A 126 -10.21 0.19 -9.72
CA SER A 126 -11.49 0.31 -10.41
C SER A 126 -11.34 0.27 -11.93
N LEU A 127 -10.35 0.96 -12.49
CA LEU A 127 -10.04 0.92 -13.92
C LEU A 127 -9.66 -0.49 -14.35
N LEU A 128 -8.77 -1.16 -13.60
CA LEU A 128 -8.34 -2.53 -13.88
C LEU A 128 -9.50 -3.52 -13.79
N LYS A 129 -10.38 -3.34 -12.80
CA LYS A 129 -11.59 -4.16 -12.66
C LYS A 129 -12.56 -3.99 -13.83
N LEU A 130 -12.76 -2.77 -14.33
CA LEU A 130 -13.54 -2.50 -15.53
C LEU A 130 -12.94 -3.17 -16.76
N SER A 131 -11.63 -3.10 -16.92
CA SER A 131 -10.87 -3.72 -18.01
C SER A 131 -10.80 -5.24 -17.92
N ARG A 132 -11.28 -5.84 -16.83
CA ARG A 132 -11.13 -7.28 -16.50
C ARG A 132 -9.69 -7.78 -16.56
N LEU A 133 -8.72 -6.90 -16.30
CA LEU A 133 -7.32 -7.27 -16.20
C LEU A 133 -7.04 -7.77 -14.76
N PRO A 134 -6.46 -8.96 -14.58
CA PRO A 134 -5.93 -9.38 -13.29
C PRO A 134 -4.92 -8.36 -12.76
N TYR A 135 -4.91 -8.14 -11.44
CA TYR A 135 -3.97 -7.20 -10.81
C TYR A 135 -3.61 -7.65 -9.39
N THR A 136 -2.40 -7.31 -8.97
CA THR A 136 -1.81 -7.79 -7.70
C THR A 136 -2.38 -7.12 -6.46
N ASP A 137 -3.01 -5.95 -6.61
CA ASP A 137 -3.53 -5.15 -5.51
C ASP A 137 -4.84 -5.71 -4.94
N CYS A 138 -5.28 -5.14 -3.81
CA CYS A 138 -6.58 -5.42 -3.24
C CYS A 138 -7.74 -4.85 -4.09
N ASN A 139 -8.97 -5.23 -3.73
CA ASN A 139 -10.17 -4.70 -4.37
C ASN A 139 -10.30 -3.17 -4.22
N PRO A 140 -10.97 -2.47 -5.17
CA PRO A 140 -11.15 -1.01 -5.10
C PRO A 140 -11.77 -0.53 -3.80
N ASP A 141 -12.81 -1.22 -3.32
CA ASP A 141 -13.51 -0.87 -2.09
C ASP A 141 -12.60 -1.04 -0.87
N THR A 142 -11.83 -2.13 -0.82
CA THR A 142 -10.84 -2.39 0.23
C THR A 142 -9.76 -1.32 0.25
N ALA A 143 -9.23 -0.93 -0.91
CA ALA A 143 -8.25 0.14 -1.03
C ALA A 143 -8.81 1.47 -0.49
N ASN A 144 -10.03 1.81 -0.88
CA ASN A 144 -10.70 3.04 -0.43
C ASN A 144 -10.97 3.03 1.08
N HIS A 145 -11.43 1.89 1.63
CA HIS A 145 -11.63 1.74 3.07
C HIS A 145 -10.33 1.93 3.86
N CYS A 146 -9.22 1.35 3.39
CA CYS A 146 -7.91 1.49 4.04
C CYS A 146 -7.34 2.92 4.00
N MET A 147 -7.76 3.73 3.02
CA MET A 147 -7.41 5.14 2.96
C MET A 147 -8.14 5.99 4.00
N ASP A 148 -9.32 5.56 4.45
CA ASP A 148 -10.12 6.23 5.47
C ASP A 148 -9.96 5.52 6.83
N LYS A 149 -9.23 6.17 7.75
CA LYS A 149 -8.96 5.61 9.08
C LYS A 149 -10.22 5.37 9.89
N ILE A 150 -11.23 6.25 9.76
CA ILE A 150 -12.49 6.14 10.49
C ILE A 150 -13.23 4.90 9.98
N MET A 151 -13.33 4.74 8.67
CA MET A 151 -13.97 3.58 8.05
C MET A 151 -13.22 2.29 8.41
N THR A 152 -11.89 2.30 8.32
CA THR A 152 -11.06 1.15 8.70
C THR A 152 -11.29 0.75 10.15
N HIS A 153 -11.25 1.70 11.09
CA HIS A 153 -11.44 1.42 12.51
C HIS A 153 -12.87 0.92 12.81
N SER A 154 -13.88 1.49 12.16
CA SER A 154 -15.26 1.03 12.29
C SER A 154 -15.43 -0.41 11.85
N LEU A 155 -14.98 -0.76 10.64
CA LEU A 155 -15.09 -2.12 10.10
C LEU A 155 -14.32 -3.15 10.94
N LEU A 156 -13.16 -2.78 11.45
CA LEU A 156 -12.35 -3.65 12.31
C LEU A 156 -13.02 -3.85 13.67
N SER A 157 -13.56 -2.78 14.27
CA SER A 157 -14.28 -2.86 15.54
C SER A 157 -15.54 -3.72 15.45
N ASP A 158 -16.29 -3.58 14.36
CA ASP A 158 -17.49 -4.41 14.09
C ASP A 158 -17.12 -5.90 13.93
N ALA A 159 -15.92 -6.18 13.41
CA ALA A 159 -15.37 -7.54 13.33
C ALA A 159 -14.75 -8.04 14.66
N GLY A 160 -14.86 -7.27 15.74
CA GLY A 160 -14.30 -7.59 17.06
C GLY A 160 -12.77 -7.58 17.08
N ILE A 161 -12.14 -6.75 16.27
CA ILE A 161 -10.70 -6.54 16.25
C ILE A 161 -10.40 -5.25 17.01
N ALA A 162 -9.51 -5.33 17.98
CA ALA A 162 -9.16 -4.17 18.78
C ALA A 162 -8.37 -3.14 17.94
N VAL A 163 -8.85 -1.90 17.98
CA VAL A 163 -8.21 -0.73 17.39
C VAL A 163 -7.97 0.32 18.49
N PRO A 164 -7.14 1.34 18.29
CA PRO A 164 -7.02 2.44 19.23
C PRO A 164 -8.39 3.07 19.52
N LYS A 165 -8.64 3.48 20.76
CA LYS A 165 -9.80 4.31 21.07
C LYS A 165 -9.73 5.59 20.26
N TYR A 166 -10.83 5.99 19.63
CA TYR A 166 -10.82 7.18 18.77
C TYR A 166 -12.13 7.98 18.87
N THR A 167 -12.04 9.21 18.43
CA THR A 167 -13.20 10.09 18.18
C THR A 167 -12.93 10.93 16.93
N VAL A 168 -13.98 11.52 16.40
CA VAL A 168 -13.94 12.25 15.13
C VAL A 168 -14.22 13.73 15.38
N LEU A 169 -13.45 14.59 14.72
CA LEU A 169 -13.70 16.02 14.63
C LEU A 169 -14.02 16.41 13.19
N SER A 170 -15.03 17.25 13.01
CA SER A 170 -15.38 17.85 11.72
C SER A 170 -14.81 19.26 11.63
N ARG A 171 -14.41 19.69 10.43
CA ARG A 171 -14.01 21.09 10.17
C ARG A 171 -15.14 22.08 10.49
N SER A 172 -16.40 21.68 10.39
CA SER A 172 -17.56 22.49 10.77
C SER A 172 -17.61 22.85 12.26
N GLU A 173 -16.89 22.10 13.09
CA GLU A 173 -16.81 22.32 14.54
C GLU A 173 -15.72 23.34 14.93
N LEU A 174 -14.93 23.86 13.97
CA LEU A 174 -13.86 24.81 14.25
C LEU A 174 -14.34 26.08 14.97
N SER A 175 -15.58 26.53 14.73
CA SER A 175 -16.17 27.68 15.43
C SER A 175 -16.49 27.38 16.90
N ARG A 176 -16.60 26.11 17.27
CA ARG A 176 -16.87 25.61 18.63
C ARG A 176 -15.83 24.61 19.06
N ILE A 177 -14.60 24.76 18.59
CA ILE A 177 -13.52 23.77 18.82
C ILE A 177 -13.25 23.54 20.31
N ASP A 178 -13.38 24.56 21.13
CA ASP A 178 -13.16 24.48 22.58
C ASP A 178 -14.21 23.57 23.27
N GLU A 179 -15.46 23.59 22.80
CA GLU A 179 -16.52 22.67 23.27
C GLU A 179 -16.20 21.23 22.86
N SER A 180 -15.76 21.02 21.62
CA SER A 180 -15.37 19.69 21.14
C SER A 180 -14.16 19.14 21.88
N ILE A 181 -13.16 19.99 22.18
CA ILE A 181 -11.99 19.61 22.99
C ILE A 181 -12.42 19.22 24.40
N ALA A 182 -13.30 19.97 25.05
CA ALA A 182 -13.81 19.64 26.38
C ALA A 182 -14.56 18.27 26.41
N LEU A 183 -15.22 17.88 25.32
CA LEU A 183 -15.83 16.56 25.17
C LEU A 183 -14.77 15.46 25.00
N ILE A 184 -13.70 15.75 24.27
CA ILE A 184 -12.58 14.80 24.09
C ILE A 184 -11.90 14.55 25.43
N GLU A 185 -11.60 15.60 26.21
CA GLU A 185 -10.92 15.52 27.52
C GLU A 185 -11.70 14.70 28.54
N ARG A 186 -13.03 14.57 28.40
CA ARG A 186 -13.84 13.67 29.27
C ARG A 186 -13.58 12.20 28.98
N ASN A 187 -13.11 11.87 27.79
CA ASN A 187 -12.98 10.50 27.34
C ASN A 187 -11.53 10.07 27.06
N PHE A 188 -10.61 11.01 26.88
CA PHE A 188 -9.22 10.77 26.55
C PHE A 188 -8.30 11.46 27.54
N THR A 189 -7.19 10.83 27.85
CA THR A 189 -6.06 11.42 28.57
C THR A 189 -4.97 11.81 27.59
N TYR A 190 -4.31 12.93 27.82
CA TYR A 190 -3.15 13.32 27.02
C TYR A 190 -1.94 12.43 27.32
N PRO A 191 -1.03 12.22 26.33
CA PRO A 191 -1.12 12.75 24.98
C PRO A 191 -2.18 12.01 24.14
N VAL A 192 -2.65 12.69 23.08
CA VAL A 192 -3.50 12.09 22.03
C VAL A 192 -2.85 12.24 20.67
N TYR A 193 -3.15 11.32 19.76
CA TYR A 193 -2.69 11.37 18.38
C TYR A 193 -3.79 11.94 17.48
N VAL A 194 -3.46 12.95 16.68
CA VAL A 194 -4.42 13.64 15.80
C VAL A 194 -3.95 13.56 14.36
N SER A 195 -4.82 13.18 13.45
CA SER A 195 -4.48 13.13 12.03
C SER A 195 -5.70 13.38 11.13
N ALA A 196 -5.46 13.72 9.87
CA ALA A 196 -6.53 13.72 8.87
C ALA A 196 -7.11 12.30 8.70
N SER A 197 -8.43 12.17 8.58
CA SER A 197 -9.10 10.86 8.48
C SER A 197 -8.75 10.13 7.20
N SER A 198 -8.60 10.85 6.09
CA SER A 198 -8.26 10.27 4.79
C SER A 198 -6.94 10.82 4.28
N CYS A 199 -5.86 10.09 4.56
CA CYS A 199 -4.52 10.41 4.10
C CYS A 199 -3.68 9.15 4.01
N SER A 200 -2.95 8.97 2.92
CA SER A 200 -2.04 7.83 2.70
C SER A 200 -0.78 7.89 3.57
N SER A 201 -0.46 9.05 4.11
CA SER A 201 0.75 9.30 4.89
C SER A 201 0.42 9.94 6.23
N THR A 202 1.44 10.08 7.07
CA THR A 202 1.41 10.84 8.32
C THR A 202 1.34 12.35 8.13
N ILE A 203 1.18 12.83 6.90
CA ILE A 203 1.05 14.26 6.62
C ILE A 203 -0.15 14.82 7.39
N GLY A 204 0.12 15.83 8.22
CA GLY A 204 -0.90 16.43 9.08
C GLY A 204 -1.21 15.63 10.34
N ALA A 205 -0.40 14.62 10.66
CA ALA A 205 -0.48 13.89 11.92
C ALA A 205 0.42 14.53 12.99
N ASN A 206 -0.10 14.67 14.19
CA ASN A 206 0.60 15.27 15.32
C ASN A 206 0.20 14.60 16.64
N VAL A 207 1.12 14.59 17.60
CA VAL A 207 0.83 14.28 18.99
C VAL A 207 0.47 15.57 19.70
N ALA A 208 -0.57 15.55 20.52
CA ALA A 208 -0.99 16.69 21.32
C ALA A 208 -0.93 16.33 22.82
N HIS A 209 -0.25 17.14 23.62
CA HIS A 209 -0.05 16.93 25.04
C HIS A 209 -0.99 17.77 25.93
N ASN A 210 -1.78 18.64 25.31
CA ASN A 210 -2.74 19.52 25.98
C ASN A 210 -3.77 20.06 24.97
N ALA A 211 -4.76 20.78 25.49
CA ALA A 211 -5.86 21.36 24.69
C ALA A 211 -5.41 22.28 23.55
N GLU A 212 -4.40 23.15 23.81
CA GLU A 212 -3.92 24.09 22.79
C GLU A 212 -3.16 23.38 21.66
N GLU A 213 -2.38 22.35 21.99
CA GLU A 213 -1.73 21.49 21.00
C GLU A 213 -2.77 20.69 20.22
N LEU A 214 -3.82 20.16 20.86
CA LEU A 214 -4.92 19.47 20.21
C LEU A 214 -5.64 20.37 19.21
N LYS A 215 -5.91 21.63 19.59
CA LYS A 215 -6.51 22.64 18.73
C LYS A 215 -5.64 22.94 17.51
N THR A 216 -4.34 23.04 17.72
CA THR A 216 -3.37 23.26 16.63
C THR A 216 -3.28 22.06 15.71
N ALA A 217 -3.16 20.85 16.26
CA ALA A 217 -3.11 19.60 15.50
C ALA A 217 -4.38 19.38 14.67
N ALA A 218 -5.57 19.68 15.23
CA ALA A 218 -6.84 19.63 14.50
C ALA A 218 -6.85 20.58 13.30
N LYS A 219 -6.38 21.83 13.45
CA LYS A 219 -6.27 22.79 12.35
C LYS A 219 -5.34 22.28 11.24
N ILE A 220 -4.20 21.70 11.60
CA ILE A 220 -3.28 21.10 10.64
C ILE A 220 -3.95 19.92 9.91
N ALA A 221 -4.62 19.01 10.63
CA ALA A 221 -5.35 17.90 10.03
C ALA A 221 -6.43 18.40 9.04
N PHE A 222 -7.16 19.46 9.41
CA PHE A 222 -8.17 20.08 8.55
C PHE A 222 -7.62 20.78 7.31
N SER A 223 -6.33 21.14 7.27
CA SER A 223 -5.72 21.61 6.02
C SER A 223 -5.60 20.54 4.96
N HIS A 224 -5.65 19.25 5.35
CA HIS A 224 -5.51 18.10 4.48
C HIS A 224 -6.85 17.40 4.19
N HIS A 225 -7.78 17.41 5.14
CA HIS A 225 -9.10 16.80 4.99
C HIS A 225 -10.15 17.57 5.82
N HIS A 226 -11.42 17.43 5.50
CA HIS A 226 -12.51 18.09 6.25
C HIS A 226 -12.88 17.36 7.56
N THR A 227 -12.31 16.20 7.79
CA THR A 227 -12.50 15.38 8.99
C THR A 227 -11.14 15.01 9.57
N ALA A 228 -10.99 15.13 10.88
CA ALA A 228 -9.85 14.65 11.63
C ALA A 228 -10.26 13.51 12.56
N ILE A 229 -9.34 12.58 12.80
CA ILE A 229 -9.46 11.53 13.81
C ILE A 229 -8.52 11.87 14.97
N VAL A 230 -9.05 11.74 16.18
CA VAL A 230 -8.29 11.85 17.43
C VAL A 230 -8.25 10.48 18.06
N GLU A 231 -7.08 9.94 18.26
CA GLU A 231 -6.84 8.58 18.78
C GLU A 231 -6.10 8.63 20.11
N GLU A 232 -6.32 7.63 20.96
CA GLU A 232 -5.48 7.45 22.15
C GLU A 232 -4.02 7.28 21.72
N PHE A 233 -3.11 7.88 22.47
CA PHE A 233 -1.68 7.68 22.24
C PHE A 233 -1.26 6.33 22.83
N LEU A 234 -0.79 5.45 21.96
CA LEU A 234 -0.37 4.12 22.36
C LEU A 234 1.14 4.10 22.66
N SER A 235 1.48 3.85 23.92
CA SER A 235 2.83 3.50 24.34
C SER A 235 3.00 1.98 24.27
N GLY A 236 3.80 1.49 23.32
CA GLY A 236 4.01 0.06 23.15
C GLY A 236 4.94 -0.25 21.98
N ARG A 237 5.13 -1.53 21.73
CA ARG A 237 5.93 -2.01 20.59
C ARG A 237 5.14 -1.84 19.31
N THR A 238 5.76 -1.24 18.30
CA THR A 238 5.15 -1.10 16.95
C THR A 238 5.67 -2.21 16.05
N LEU A 239 4.77 -3.11 15.72
CA LEU A 239 5.03 -4.34 14.98
C LEU A 239 4.43 -4.28 13.59
N PHE A 240 5.05 -5.00 12.66
CA PHE A 240 4.60 -5.07 11.27
C PHE A 240 4.61 -6.52 10.79
N CYS A 241 3.61 -6.88 10.01
CA CYS A 241 3.61 -8.10 9.21
C CYS A 241 2.95 -7.86 7.85
N ILE A 242 3.27 -8.71 6.90
CA ILE A 242 2.61 -8.77 5.60
C ILE A 242 1.60 -9.91 5.64
N VAL A 243 0.38 -9.62 5.20
CA VAL A 243 -0.61 -10.66 4.93
C VAL A 243 -0.80 -10.73 3.42
N SER A 244 -0.74 -11.92 2.85
CA SER A 244 -0.91 -12.13 1.41
C SER A 244 -1.78 -13.35 1.11
N GLY A 245 -2.54 -13.28 0.01
CA GLY A 245 -3.44 -14.34 -0.42
C GLY A 245 -4.86 -13.86 -0.69
N GLY A 246 -5.80 -14.79 -0.70
CA GLY A 246 -7.24 -14.51 -0.70
C GLY A 246 -7.78 -14.45 0.73
N SER A 247 -9.02 -13.97 0.88
CA SER A 247 -9.65 -13.81 2.22
C SER A 247 -9.64 -15.07 3.08
N PHE A 248 -9.65 -16.26 2.48
CA PHE A 248 -9.65 -17.54 3.20
C PHE A 248 -8.30 -18.28 3.17
N THR A 249 -7.41 -17.92 2.26
CA THR A 249 -6.09 -18.54 2.06
C THR A 249 -4.95 -17.65 2.51
N ALA A 250 -5.25 -16.63 3.31
CA ALA A 250 -4.27 -15.63 3.74
C ALA A 250 -3.16 -16.25 4.60
N GLU A 251 -1.92 -15.93 4.23
CA GLU A 251 -0.71 -16.23 4.97
C GLU A 251 -0.14 -14.97 5.58
N VAL A 252 0.52 -15.10 6.73
CA VAL A 252 1.18 -13.98 7.41
C VAL A 252 2.68 -14.21 7.41
N SER A 253 3.43 -13.21 7.03
CA SER A 253 4.90 -13.23 7.08
C SER A 253 5.43 -13.36 8.51
N GLU A 254 6.73 -13.43 8.65
CA GLU A 254 7.39 -13.11 9.92
C GLU A 254 7.05 -11.69 10.37
N ILE A 255 7.23 -11.42 11.66
CA ILE A 255 6.87 -10.16 12.30
C ILE A 255 8.13 -9.36 12.56
N GLY A 256 8.16 -8.13 12.08
CA GLY A 256 9.22 -7.17 12.39
C GLY A 256 8.72 -6.06 13.29
N GLU A 257 9.65 -5.26 13.79
CA GLU A 257 9.36 -4.12 14.66
C GLU A 257 10.21 -2.89 14.34
N THR A 258 9.75 -1.71 14.72
CA THR A 258 10.59 -0.52 14.75
C THR A 258 11.28 -0.39 16.10
N VAL A 259 12.57 -0.10 16.08
CA VAL A 259 13.40 0.03 17.29
C VAL A 259 13.10 1.36 18.02
N LYS A 260 12.53 2.36 17.36
CA LYS A 260 12.14 3.63 17.99
C LYS A 260 10.81 3.51 18.71
N THR A 261 10.85 3.74 20.00
CA THR A 261 9.70 3.69 20.93
C THR A 261 8.77 4.91 20.84
N THR A 262 9.07 5.91 20.03
CA THR A 262 8.22 7.08 19.85
C THR A 262 7.36 6.90 18.60
N CYS A 263 6.06 6.76 18.81
CA CYS A 263 5.04 6.70 17.75
C CYS A 263 4.92 8.00 16.94
N ASP A 264 5.92 8.87 16.96
CA ASP A 264 5.88 10.21 16.40
C ASP A 264 5.89 10.25 14.87
N SER A 265 6.16 9.14 14.20
CA SER A 265 5.97 9.08 12.76
C SER A 265 5.71 7.64 12.27
N ASP A 266 4.58 7.41 11.62
CA ASP A 266 4.37 6.26 10.72
C ASP A 266 5.45 6.21 9.59
N TYR A 267 6.30 7.22 9.50
CA TYR A 267 7.47 7.33 8.62
C TYR A 267 8.60 6.38 9.04
N ALA A 268 8.60 5.90 10.28
CA ALA A 268 9.62 4.98 10.79
C ALA A 268 9.72 3.65 10.02
N CYS A 269 8.70 3.30 9.24
CA CYS A 269 8.73 2.11 8.37
C CYS A 269 9.74 2.19 7.20
N TYR A 270 10.35 3.36 6.99
CA TYR A 270 11.32 3.61 5.91
C TYR A 270 12.70 4.00 6.45
N THR A 271 12.93 3.92 7.76
CA THR A 271 14.18 4.34 8.39
C THR A 271 15.06 3.15 8.77
N ALA A 272 16.34 3.42 8.98
CA ALA A 272 17.39 2.44 9.34
C ALA A 272 17.15 1.67 10.65
N ASP A 273 16.06 1.93 11.36
CA ASP A 273 15.75 1.36 12.67
C ASP A 273 14.67 0.25 12.60
N PHE A 274 14.40 -0.31 11.41
CA PHE A 274 13.49 -1.44 11.27
C PHE A 274 14.22 -2.77 11.46
N ASN A 275 13.79 -3.54 12.46
CA ASN A 275 14.22 -4.92 12.69
C ASN A 275 13.20 -5.87 12.05
N PRO A 276 13.56 -6.66 11.02
CA PRO A 276 12.64 -7.58 10.38
C PRO A 276 12.31 -8.83 11.22
N HIS A 277 12.92 -8.98 12.39
CA HIS A 277 12.65 -10.05 13.32
C HIS A 277 12.35 -9.48 14.72
N ALA A 278 11.07 -9.50 15.11
CA ALA A 278 10.65 -9.08 16.44
C ALA A 278 10.85 -10.23 17.46
N ASP A 279 11.45 -9.91 18.60
CA ASP A 279 11.55 -10.87 19.70
C ASP A 279 10.20 -10.96 20.43
N LEU A 280 9.44 -12.01 20.17
CA LEU A 280 8.08 -12.24 20.65
C LEU A 280 7.99 -13.63 21.31
N THR A 281 7.14 -13.70 22.33
CA THR A 281 6.72 -15.02 22.84
C THR A 281 5.81 -15.72 21.82
N TYR A 282 5.74 -17.04 21.87
CA TYR A 282 4.88 -17.84 21.01
C TYR A 282 3.40 -17.36 21.04
N ASP A 283 2.89 -17.02 22.23
CA ASP A 283 1.51 -16.57 22.39
C ASP A 283 1.28 -15.16 21.79
N GLU A 284 2.25 -14.27 21.90
CA GLU A 284 2.18 -12.93 21.27
C GLU A 284 2.18 -13.07 19.76
N GLU A 285 3.12 -13.82 19.20
CA GLU A 285 3.24 -14.07 17.77
C GLU A 285 1.93 -14.67 17.22
N LYS A 286 1.42 -15.72 17.87
CA LYS A 286 0.16 -16.35 17.47
C LYS A 286 -1.00 -15.38 17.45
N ARG A 287 -1.18 -14.59 18.51
CA ARG A 287 -2.27 -13.60 18.60
C ARG A 287 -2.15 -12.51 17.54
N ILE A 288 -0.92 -12.04 17.25
CA ILE A 288 -0.66 -11.04 16.23
C ILE A 288 -1.02 -11.61 14.86
N LYS A 289 -0.51 -12.80 14.49
CA LYS A 289 -0.80 -13.46 13.22
C LYS A 289 -2.30 -13.74 13.05
N GLU A 290 -2.99 -14.18 14.08
CA GLU A 290 -4.45 -14.39 14.07
C GLU A 290 -5.22 -13.07 13.89
N THR A 291 -4.82 -12.01 14.59
CA THR A 291 -5.44 -10.68 14.45
C THR A 291 -5.27 -10.14 13.04
N ALA A 292 -4.06 -10.25 12.47
CA ALA A 292 -3.76 -9.83 11.11
C ALA A 292 -4.60 -10.59 10.06
N LYS A 293 -4.75 -11.92 10.19
CA LYS A 293 -5.61 -12.72 9.31
C LYS A 293 -7.09 -12.34 9.42
N ARG A 294 -7.57 -12.13 10.63
CA ARG A 294 -8.96 -11.69 10.86
C ARG A 294 -9.23 -10.34 10.24
N ALA A 295 -8.30 -9.38 10.37
CA ALA A 295 -8.41 -8.06 9.78
C ALA A 295 -8.41 -8.12 8.25
N PHE A 296 -7.52 -8.90 7.65
CA PHE A 296 -7.45 -9.12 6.22
C PHE A 296 -8.78 -9.65 5.67
N ARG A 297 -9.37 -10.61 6.36
CA ARG A 297 -10.69 -11.17 6.02
C ARG A 297 -11.83 -10.15 6.22
N ALA A 298 -11.86 -9.45 7.35
CA ALA A 298 -12.91 -8.49 7.67
C ALA A 298 -13.01 -7.35 6.66
N LEU A 299 -11.86 -6.92 6.10
CA LEU A 299 -11.78 -5.90 5.06
C LEU A 299 -11.86 -6.47 3.63
N ASN A 300 -12.14 -7.76 3.49
CA ASN A 300 -12.27 -8.44 2.19
C ASN A 300 -11.05 -8.23 1.27
N PHE A 301 -9.84 -8.36 1.84
CA PHE A 301 -8.62 -8.27 1.07
C PHE A 301 -8.44 -9.46 0.13
N LYS A 302 -7.82 -9.17 -1.00
CA LYS A 302 -7.05 -10.08 -1.85
C LYS A 302 -5.68 -9.46 -2.11
N GLY A 303 -4.73 -10.24 -2.61
CA GLY A 303 -3.37 -9.77 -2.88
C GLY A 303 -2.57 -9.68 -1.60
N TYR A 304 -2.15 -8.50 -1.21
CA TYR A 304 -1.30 -8.30 -0.03
C TYR A 304 -1.65 -7.01 0.73
N ALA A 305 -1.29 -6.98 2.01
CA ALA A 305 -1.39 -5.79 2.86
C ALA A 305 -0.29 -5.80 3.93
N LYS A 306 0.20 -4.62 4.30
CA LYS A 306 1.04 -4.43 5.48
C LYS A 306 0.17 -4.04 6.67
N MET A 307 0.23 -4.81 7.74
CA MET A 307 -0.42 -4.53 9.01
C MET A 307 0.53 -3.80 9.94
N CYS A 308 0.08 -2.71 10.56
CA CYS A 308 0.79 -2.00 11.62
C CYS A 308 0.05 -2.24 12.93
N ILE A 309 0.69 -2.90 13.86
CA ILE A 309 0.12 -3.40 15.10
C ILE A 309 0.86 -2.79 16.28
N CYS A 310 0.13 -2.37 17.30
CA CYS A 310 0.70 -2.00 18.59
C CYS A 310 0.49 -3.14 19.60
N LEU A 311 1.58 -3.61 20.17
CA LEU A 311 1.55 -4.53 21.32
C LEU A 311 1.83 -3.73 22.59
N THR A 312 0.83 -3.57 23.45
CA THR A 312 0.91 -2.81 24.69
C THR A 312 0.14 -3.51 25.79
N GLU A 313 0.74 -3.65 26.97
CA GLU A 313 0.13 -4.29 28.16
C GLU A 313 -0.56 -5.63 27.84
N GLY A 314 0.06 -6.43 26.97
CA GLY A 314 -0.50 -7.70 26.53
C GLY A 314 -1.68 -7.57 25.56
N ARG A 315 -2.09 -6.36 25.15
CA ARG A 315 -3.13 -6.13 24.11
C ARG A 315 -2.50 -6.00 22.73
N VAL A 316 -3.17 -6.59 21.75
CA VAL A 316 -2.83 -6.47 20.32
C VAL A 316 -3.83 -5.52 19.68
N LEU A 317 -3.41 -4.32 19.28
CA LEU A 317 -4.26 -3.32 18.64
C LEU A 317 -3.79 -3.09 17.21
N LEU A 318 -4.70 -3.18 16.25
CA LEU A 318 -4.41 -2.87 14.86
C LEU A 318 -4.57 -1.35 14.63
N ARG A 319 -3.43 -0.68 14.40
CA ARG A 319 -3.40 0.78 14.21
C ARG A 319 -3.67 1.19 12.77
N ARG A 320 -3.07 0.46 11.81
CA ARG A 320 -3.12 0.85 10.40
C ARG A 320 -2.94 -0.35 9.49
N ILE A 321 -3.53 -0.23 8.30
CA ILE A 321 -3.33 -1.16 7.20
C ILE A 321 -2.89 -0.35 5.98
N SER A 322 -1.81 -0.80 5.34
CA SER A 322 -1.34 -0.23 4.07
C SER A 322 -1.65 -1.22 2.95
N ALA A 323 -2.51 -0.79 2.04
CA ALA A 323 -2.95 -1.64 0.92
C ALA A 323 -1.88 -1.81 -0.15
N ILE A 324 -0.95 -0.85 -0.27
CA ILE A 324 0.20 -0.92 -1.17
C ILE A 324 1.47 -0.59 -0.39
N PRO A 325 2.12 -1.60 0.21
CA PRO A 325 3.42 -1.44 0.85
C PRO A 325 4.51 -1.07 -0.15
N GLY A 326 5.62 -0.49 0.32
CA GLY A 326 6.78 -0.21 -0.52
C GLY A 326 7.46 -1.48 -1.03
N PHE A 327 7.95 -1.42 -2.27
CA PHE A 327 8.63 -2.53 -2.94
C PHE A 327 10.16 -2.36 -2.98
N SER A 328 10.74 -1.25 -2.48
CA SER A 328 12.20 -1.15 -2.45
C SER A 328 12.78 -2.23 -1.51
N PRO A 329 13.97 -2.77 -1.78
CA PRO A 329 14.55 -3.85 -0.98
C PRO A 329 14.67 -3.53 0.52
N GLU A 330 14.79 -2.25 0.86
CA GLU A 330 14.87 -1.75 2.23
C GLU A 330 13.49 -1.53 2.88
N SER A 331 12.41 -1.70 2.12
CA SER A 331 11.05 -1.56 2.64
C SER A 331 10.65 -2.76 3.50
N ALA A 332 9.75 -2.54 4.44
CA ALA A 332 9.31 -3.57 5.36
C ALA A 332 8.75 -4.83 4.65
N MET A 333 8.08 -4.67 3.50
CA MET A 333 7.47 -5.83 2.82
C MET A 333 8.54 -6.80 2.28
N PRO A 334 9.52 -6.40 1.45
CA PRO A 334 10.57 -7.32 1.01
C PRO A 334 11.39 -7.90 2.16
N LEU A 335 11.70 -7.11 3.19
CA LEU A 335 12.46 -7.58 4.36
C LEU A 335 11.71 -8.67 5.13
N LEU A 336 10.42 -8.48 5.40
CA LEU A 336 9.58 -9.46 6.11
C LEU A 336 9.35 -10.73 5.27
N MET A 337 9.18 -10.58 3.97
CA MET A 337 9.05 -11.72 3.07
C MET A 337 10.35 -12.53 2.97
N ALA A 338 11.50 -11.85 3.00
CA ALA A 338 12.81 -12.51 3.04
C ALA A 338 12.98 -13.33 4.34
N GLN A 339 12.58 -12.78 5.50
CA GLN A 339 12.57 -13.52 6.77
C GLN A 339 11.61 -14.74 6.73
N SER A 340 10.57 -14.65 5.91
CA SER A 340 9.62 -15.75 5.69
C SER A 340 10.10 -16.77 4.63
N GLY A 341 11.34 -16.64 4.15
CA GLY A 341 11.98 -17.58 3.24
C GLY A 341 11.79 -17.30 1.74
N TYR A 342 11.24 -16.15 1.37
CA TYR A 342 11.07 -15.76 -0.04
C TYR A 342 12.22 -14.86 -0.50
N THR A 343 12.86 -15.19 -1.60
CA THR A 343 13.68 -14.22 -2.34
C THR A 343 12.77 -13.10 -2.89
N TYR A 344 13.37 -11.99 -3.29
CA TYR A 344 12.62 -10.86 -3.85
C TYR A 344 11.85 -11.27 -5.12
N SER A 345 12.46 -12.06 -6.00
CA SER A 345 11.82 -12.59 -7.21
C SER A 345 10.66 -13.53 -6.89
N GLU A 346 10.83 -14.45 -5.93
CA GLU A 346 9.77 -15.38 -5.50
C GLU A 346 8.59 -14.64 -4.84
N MET A 347 8.84 -13.55 -4.12
CA MET A 347 7.79 -12.68 -3.60
C MET A 347 6.94 -12.08 -4.74
N LEU A 348 7.59 -11.57 -5.78
CA LEU A 348 6.90 -11.03 -6.96
C LEU A 348 6.12 -12.13 -7.71
N ASP A 349 6.75 -13.29 -7.93
CA ASP A 349 6.13 -14.47 -8.54
C ASP A 349 4.86 -14.87 -7.80
N LYS A 350 4.93 -14.93 -6.45
CA LYS A 350 3.79 -15.23 -5.59
C LYS A 350 2.62 -14.28 -5.80
N PHE A 351 2.89 -12.96 -5.81
CA PHE A 351 1.83 -11.96 -5.97
C PHE A 351 1.20 -12.00 -7.37
N ILE A 352 2.02 -12.19 -8.39
CA ILE A 352 1.56 -12.33 -9.78
C ILE A 352 0.69 -13.58 -9.94
N THR A 353 1.15 -14.72 -9.44
CA THR A 353 0.39 -15.99 -9.50
C THR A 353 -0.95 -15.86 -8.79
N GLN A 354 -0.96 -15.32 -7.57
CA GLN A 354 -2.19 -15.08 -6.81
C GLN A 354 -3.17 -14.16 -7.55
N ALA A 355 -2.67 -13.16 -8.27
CA ALA A 355 -3.52 -12.24 -9.04
C ALA A 355 -4.16 -12.89 -10.26
N ILE A 356 -3.46 -13.82 -10.92
CA ILE A 356 -3.97 -14.54 -12.09
C ILE A 356 -5.02 -15.59 -11.69
N GLU A 357 -4.85 -16.21 -10.51
CA GLU A 357 -5.72 -17.27 -9.99
C GLU A 357 -6.98 -16.73 -9.26
N SER A 358 -7.09 -15.42 -9.03
CA SER A 358 -8.11 -14.78 -8.16
C SER A 358 -9.41 -14.33 -8.87
#